data_d694740d41f943a85bd9a46992b3650a
#
_entry.id   d694740d41f943a85bd9a46992b3650a
#
_cell.length_a   1.000
_cell.length_b   1.000
_cell.length_c   1.000
_cell.angle_alpha   90.00
_cell.angle_beta   90.00
_cell.angle_gamma   90.00
#
_symmetry.space_group_name_H-M   'P 1'
#
loop_
_entity.id
_entity.type
_entity.pdbx_description
1 polymer ?
#
loop_
_entity_poly.entity_id
_entity_poly.type
_entity_poly.pdbx_seq_one_letter_code
_entity_poly.pdbx_strand_id
1 'polypeptide(L)'
;MTEEPEQDTRQTALAERDQAVLPRLLSPRAVSLRALGVVALAELGVVGLAMLSHSFFVSCGLAVGAILVWSVHRRGEAQRAVARIERARELLDLSRVDEASAVLDEILARRSTPPHLRPLAAFNRALVALRHARFDEARARLDGVLSSGWLERRRYLQNFAPTVYASVMLVAVLQGDLEAAERYHQLGRSNSFDLDRHWFVAESFDLARRERFAELLAKLERSWEAIEGTVSGVGIRQLQLLEAYALARLSEREDNYRGQHSGQEIHSRLHGIRPGRFDHLAAQWPELREFMQAKGLTRG
;
A
#
# COMPACT_ATOMS: atom_id res chain seq x y z
N MET A 1 22.43 -15.42 -32.64
CA MET A 1 21.14 -16.16 -32.61
C MET A 1 20.28 -15.47 -31.58
N THR A 2 19.32 -14.78 -32.06
CA THR A 2 18.57 -13.65 -31.45
C THR A 2 17.19 -14.14 -30.98
N GLU A 3 16.98 -14.29 -29.66
CA GLU A 3 15.67 -14.61 -29.07
C GLU A 3 15.11 -13.46 -28.19
N GLU A 4 15.66 -12.25 -28.24
CA GLU A 4 15.27 -11.13 -27.39
C GLU A 4 13.95 -10.39 -27.73
N PRO A 5 13.40 -10.35 -28.96
CA PRO A 5 12.21 -9.53 -29.23
C PRO A 5 10.87 -10.16 -28.79
N GLU A 6 10.81 -11.47 -28.52
CA GLU A 6 9.54 -12.14 -28.21
C GLU A 6 9.13 -12.06 -26.72
N GLN A 7 10.12 -11.91 -25.82
CA GLN A 7 9.85 -11.73 -24.39
C GLN A 7 9.32 -10.33 -24.06
N ASP A 8 9.84 -9.30 -24.74
CA ASP A 8 9.42 -7.91 -24.51
C ASP A 8 7.97 -7.68 -24.97
N THR A 9 7.57 -8.29 -26.10
CA THR A 9 6.20 -8.23 -26.61
C THR A 9 5.20 -8.95 -25.71
N ARG A 10 5.57 -10.05 -25.09
CA ARG A 10 4.73 -10.76 -24.12
C ARG A 10 4.58 -10.03 -22.80
N GLN A 11 5.63 -9.38 -22.32
CA GLN A 11 5.57 -8.56 -21.10
C GLN A 11 4.71 -7.30 -21.32
N THR A 12 4.81 -6.66 -22.46
CA THR A 12 3.98 -5.48 -22.81
C THR A 12 2.50 -5.86 -22.96
N ALA A 13 2.18 -6.99 -23.59
CA ALA A 13 0.82 -7.48 -23.73
C ALA A 13 0.20 -7.94 -22.40
N LEU A 14 0.99 -8.47 -21.47
CA LEU A 14 0.56 -8.80 -20.12
C LEU A 14 0.31 -7.52 -19.29
N ALA A 15 1.17 -6.51 -19.42
CA ALA A 15 0.99 -5.23 -18.74
C ALA A 15 -0.26 -4.48 -19.23
N GLU A 16 -0.54 -4.48 -20.54
CA GLU A 16 -1.78 -3.90 -21.10
C GLU A 16 -3.03 -4.68 -20.64
N ARG A 17 -2.96 -6.00 -20.56
CA ARG A 17 -4.06 -6.84 -20.08
C ARG A 17 -4.35 -6.63 -18.59
N ASP A 18 -3.31 -6.46 -17.77
CA ASP A 18 -3.44 -6.18 -16.35
C ASP A 18 -3.95 -4.75 -16.08
N GLN A 19 -3.59 -3.77 -16.89
CA GLN A 19 -4.17 -2.42 -16.82
C GLN A 19 -5.65 -2.39 -17.16
N ALA A 20 -6.12 -3.22 -18.10
CA ALA A 20 -7.52 -3.31 -18.46
C ALA A 20 -8.39 -3.94 -17.36
N VAL A 21 -7.80 -4.71 -16.44
CA VAL A 21 -8.48 -5.42 -15.33
C VAL A 21 -8.47 -4.64 -14.02
N LEU A 22 -7.81 -3.46 -13.96
CA LEU A 22 -7.83 -2.63 -12.76
C LEU A 22 -9.27 -2.20 -12.44
N PRO A 23 -9.88 -2.63 -11.31
CA PRO A 23 -11.22 -2.20 -10.97
C PRO A 23 -11.24 -0.68 -10.78
N ARG A 24 -11.96 0.04 -11.64
CA ARG A 24 -12.12 1.49 -11.53
C ARG A 24 -12.80 1.81 -10.20
N LEU A 25 -12.09 2.48 -9.32
CA LEU A 25 -12.66 2.97 -8.07
C LEU A 25 -13.71 4.05 -8.41
N LEU A 26 -14.95 3.81 -7.97
CA LEU A 26 -16.00 4.81 -8.14
C LEU A 26 -15.64 6.07 -7.35
N SER A 27 -15.71 7.23 -7.99
CA SER A 27 -15.48 8.50 -7.30
C SER A 27 -16.52 8.71 -6.17
N PRO A 28 -16.17 9.43 -5.11
CA PRO A 28 -17.11 9.74 -4.02
C PRO A 28 -18.39 10.45 -4.50
N ARG A 29 -18.29 11.26 -5.57
CA ARG A 29 -19.46 11.94 -6.19
C ARG A 29 -20.41 10.94 -6.83
N ALA A 30 -19.90 9.97 -7.59
CA ALA A 30 -20.74 8.94 -8.22
C ALA A 30 -21.45 8.06 -7.18
N VAL A 31 -20.79 7.78 -6.05
CA VAL A 31 -21.39 7.02 -4.95
C VAL A 31 -22.47 7.84 -4.25
N SER A 32 -22.25 9.13 -4.01
CA SER A 32 -23.23 10.03 -3.38
C SER A 32 -24.48 10.19 -4.25
N LEU A 33 -24.34 10.32 -5.58
CA LEU A 33 -25.46 10.40 -6.51
C LEU A 33 -26.28 9.10 -6.54
N ARG A 34 -25.62 7.93 -6.50
CA ARG A 34 -26.32 6.63 -6.43
C ARG A 34 -27.06 6.47 -5.09
N ALA A 35 -26.44 6.88 -3.99
CA ALA A 35 -27.08 6.85 -2.69
C ALA A 35 -28.31 7.78 -2.62
N LEU A 36 -28.20 9.00 -3.17
CA LEU A 36 -29.32 9.94 -3.33
C LEU A 36 -30.45 9.35 -4.19
N GLY A 37 -30.12 8.70 -5.30
CA GLY A 37 -31.10 8.03 -6.15
C GLY A 37 -31.85 6.90 -5.43
N VAL A 38 -31.17 6.10 -4.62
CA VAL A 38 -31.78 5.04 -3.81
C VAL A 38 -32.69 5.64 -2.72
N VAL A 39 -32.26 6.70 -2.06
CA VAL A 39 -33.06 7.40 -1.06
C VAL A 39 -34.29 8.04 -1.71
N ALA A 40 -34.14 8.72 -2.83
CA ALA A 40 -35.26 9.33 -3.56
C ALA A 40 -36.29 8.28 -4.05
N LEU A 41 -35.82 7.13 -4.54
CA LEU A 41 -36.71 6.01 -4.89
C LEU A 41 -37.43 5.41 -3.67
N ALA A 42 -36.75 5.30 -2.54
CA ALA A 42 -37.36 4.85 -1.31
C ALA A 42 -38.41 5.84 -0.81
N GLU A 43 -38.13 7.15 -0.85
CA GLU A 43 -39.10 8.22 -0.49
C GLU A 43 -40.31 8.22 -1.42
N LEU A 44 -40.12 8.09 -2.75
CA LEU A 44 -41.22 7.97 -3.70
C LEU A 44 -42.08 6.74 -3.45
N GLY A 45 -41.45 5.60 -3.09
CA GLY A 45 -42.16 4.38 -2.71
C GLY A 45 -42.99 4.56 -1.45
N VAL A 46 -42.47 5.26 -0.45
CA VAL A 46 -43.17 5.56 0.82
C VAL A 46 -44.34 6.50 0.57
N VAL A 47 -44.17 7.55 -0.24
CA VAL A 47 -45.26 8.47 -0.59
C VAL A 47 -46.35 7.75 -1.39
N GLY A 48 -45.97 6.88 -2.34
CA GLY A 48 -46.93 6.04 -3.08
C GLY A 48 -47.73 5.10 -2.16
N LEU A 49 -47.05 4.44 -1.21
CA LEU A 49 -47.70 3.58 -0.22
C LEU A 49 -48.61 4.36 0.76
N ALA A 50 -48.19 5.55 1.16
CA ALA A 50 -48.97 6.43 2.01
C ALA A 50 -50.26 6.95 1.34
N MET A 51 -50.21 7.16 0.01
CA MET A 51 -51.41 7.52 -0.78
C MET A 51 -52.37 6.36 -0.97
N LEU A 52 -51.86 5.13 -0.98
CA LEU A 52 -52.67 3.89 -1.13
C LEU A 52 -53.22 3.37 0.19
N SER A 53 -52.61 3.69 1.34
CA SER A 53 -53.05 3.27 2.68
C SER A 53 -53.66 4.43 3.44
N HIS A 54 -54.90 4.28 3.93
CA HIS A 54 -55.53 5.25 4.82
C HIS A 54 -54.82 5.43 6.19
N SER A 55 -53.64 4.82 6.38
CA SER A 55 -52.84 4.85 7.61
C SER A 55 -51.43 5.35 7.38
N PHE A 56 -51.27 6.67 7.37
CA PHE A 56 -49.95 7.35 7.29
C PHE A 56 -48.93 6.81 8.29
N PHE A 57 -49.35 6.50 9.51
CA PHE A 57 -48.49 5.99 10.58
C PHE A 57 -47.92 4.60 10.28
N VAL A 58 -48.68 3.72 9.66
CA VAL A 58 -48.19 2.38 9.26
C VAL A 58 -47.12 2.49 8.19
N SER A 59 -47.32 3.35 7.19
CA SER A 59 -46.36 3.58 6.11
C SER A 59 -45.06 4.20 6.64
N CYS A 60 -45.13 5.16 7.55
CA CYS A 60 -43.96 5.73 8.22
C CYS A 60 -43.21 4.68 9.06
N GLY A 61 -43.95 3.86 9.82
CA GLY A 61 -43.35 2.77 10.61
C GLY A 61 -42.60 1.75 9.76
N LEU A 62 -43.17 1.35 8.64
CA LEU A 62 -42.54 0.43 7.69
C LEU A 62 -41.29 1.04 7.05
N ALA A 63 -41.32 2.32 6.67
CA ALA A 63 -40.18 3.03 6.13
C ALA A 63 -39.00 3.13 7.12
N VAL A 64 -39.31 3.52 8.36
CA VAL A 64 -38.32 3.58 9.46
C VAL A 64 -37.73 2.19 9.71
N GLY A 65 -38.58 1.16 9.77
CA GLY A 65 -38.17 -0.23 9.94
C GLY A 65 -37.21 -0.68 8.80
N ALA A 66 -37.57 -0.39 7.56
CA ALA A 66 -36.76 -0.72 6.40
C ALA A 66 -35.39 0.00 6.43
N ILE A 67 -35.36 1.29 6.79
CA ILE A 67 -34.13 2.08 6.95
C ILE A 67 -33.26 1.49 8.07
N LEU A 68 -33.83 1.10 9.19
CA LEU A 68 -33.11 0.49 10.29
C LEU A 68 -32.50 -0.86 9.89
N VAL A 69 -33.30 -1.75 9.29
CA VAL A 69 -32.82 -3.06 8.79
C VAL A 69 -31.70 -2.86 7.77
N TRP A 70 -31.90 -1.95 6.81
CA TRP A 70 -30.87 -1.63 5.81
C TRP A 70 -29.59 -1.07 6.47
N SER A 71 -29.71 -0.19 7.44
CA SER A 71 -28.58 0.40 8.18
C SER A 71 -27.79 -0.65 8.96
N VAL A 72 -28.49 -1.58 9.64
CA VAL A 72 -27.87 -2.70 10.36
C VAL A 72 -27.17 -3.63 9.39
N HIS A 73 -27.81 -4.00 8.29
CA HIS A 73 -27.22 -4.83 7.24
C HIS A 73 -25.95 -4.19 6.66
N ARG A 74 -26.01 -2.89 6.33
CA ARG A 74 -24.85 -2.13 5.80
C ARG A 74 -23.70 -2.05 6.80
N ARG A 75 -23.98 -1.87 8.09
CA ARG A 75 -22.95 -1.89 9.15
C ARG A 75 -22.29 -3.26 9.24
N GLY A 76 -23.09 -4.33 9.21
CA GLY A 76 -22.58 -5.71 9.22
C GLY A 76 -21.68 -6.00 8.02
N GLU A 77 -22.04 -5.56 6.83
CA GLU A 77 -21.21 -5.69 5.63
C GLU A 77 -19.89 -4.90 5.76
N ALA A 78 -19.94 -3.67 6.29
CA ALA A 78 -18.74 -2.86 6.50
C ALA A 78 -17.79 -3.53 7.51
N GLN A 79 -18.30 -4.03 8.63
CA GLN A 79 -17.49 -4.75 9.62
C GLN A 79 -16.84 -6.01 9.05
N ARG A 80 -17.57 -6.80 8.25
CA ARG A 80 -17.03 -7.98 7.59
C ARG A 80 -15.93 -7.59 6.58
N ALA A 81 -16.12 -6.51 5.82
CA ALA A 81 -15.12 -6.04 4.87
C ALA A 81 -13.85 -5.55 5.60
N VAL A 82 -13.99 -4.80 6.71
CA VAL A 82 -12.86 -4.40 7.54
C VAL A 82 -12.11 -5.62 8.08
N ALA A 83 -12.81 -6.58 8.68
CA ALA A 83 -12.19 -7.79 9.22
C ALA A 83 -11.40 -8.59 8.16
N ARG A 84 -11.91 -8.62 6.91
CA ARG A 84 -11.19 -9.26 5.80
C ARG A 84 -9.96 -8.46 5.36
N ILE A 85 -10.03 -7.14 5.33
CA ILE A 85 -8.87 -6.28 5.02
C ILE A 85 -7.78 -6.48 6.09
N GLU A 86 -8.16 -6.49 7.37
CA GLU A 86 -7.24 -6.79 8.47
C GLU A 86 -6.63 -8.20 8.32
N ARG A 87 -7.44 -9.20 7.99
CA ARG A 87 -6.95 -10.55 7.72
C ARG A 87 -5.94 -10.59 6.57
N ALA A 88 -6.21 -9.87 5.47
CA ALA A 88 -5.27 -9.78 4.35
C ALA A 88 -3.96 -9.12 4.78
N ARG A 89 -4.00 -8.10 5.65
CA ARG A 89 -2.82 -7.44 6.21
C ARG A 89 -2.00 -8.40 7.08
N GLU A 90 -2.65 -9.15 7.99
CA GLU A 90 -1.98 -10.19 8.76
C GLU A 90 -1.28 -11.23 7.88
N LEU A 91 -1.94 -11.67 6.80
CA LEU A 91 -1.34 -12.60 5.84
C LEU A 91 -0.11 -12.02 5.15
N LEU A 92 -0.13 -10.72 4.80
CA LEU A 92 1.04 -10.02 4.26
C LEU A 92 2.20 -9.95 5.28
N ASP A 93 1.91 -9.69 6.54
CA ASP A 93 2.90 -9.65 7.61
C ASP A 93 3.53 -11.05 7.85
N LEU A 94 2.73 -12.10 7.68
CA LEU A 94 3.18 -13.50 7.73
C LEU A 94 3.85 -13.98 6.42
N SER A 95 3.99 -13.10 5.42
CA SER A 95 4.53 -13.44 4.09
C SER A 95 3.70 -14.47 3.30
N ARG A 96 2.40 -14.62 3.60
CA ARG A 96 1.43 -15.46 2.87
C ARG A 96 0.77 -14.63 1.78
N VAL A 97 1.58 -14.20 0.80
CA VAL A 97 1.21 -13.17 -0.17
C VAL A 97 0.07 -13.59 -1.09
N ASP A 98 0.07 -14.85 -1.56
CA ASP A 98 -0.97 -15.37 -2.46
C ASP A 98 -2.33 -15.47 -1.78
N GLU A 99 -2.36 -15.85 -0.50
CA GLU A 99 -3.59 -15.90 0.26
C GLU A 99 -4.15 -14.50 0.54
N ALA A 100 -3.26 -13.54 0.85
CA ALA A 100 -3.65 -12.13 0.98
C ALA A 100 -4.25 -11.61 -0.34
N SER A 101 -3.63 -11.95 -1.48
CA SER A 101 -4.15 -11.62 -2.81
C SER A 101 -5.57 -12.13 -3.02
N ALA A 102 -5.82 -13.41 -2.76
CA ALA A 102 -7.13 -14.03 -2.94
C ALA A 102 -8.23 -13.34 -2.11
N VAL A 103 -7.93 -13.03 -0.83
CA VAL A 103 -8.86 -12.31 0.05
C VAL A 103 -9.17 -10.91 -0.49
N LEU A 104 -8.16 -10.18 -0.96
CA LEU A 104 -8.32 -8.81 -1.46
C LEU A 104 -9.07 -8.78 -2.80
N ASP A 105 -8.78 -9.72 -3.70
CA ASP A 105 -9.46 -9.85 -4.97
C ASP A 105 -10.95 -10.17 -4.77
N GLU A 106 -11.29 -11.02 -3.78
CA GLU A 106 -12.67 -11.26 -3.38
C GLU A 106 -13.37 -9.99 -2.88
N ILE A 107 -12.70 -9.19 -2.04
CA ILE A 107 -13.25 -7.92 -1.53
C ILE A 107 -13.51 -6.94 -2.68
N LEU A 108 -12.58 -6.82 -3.61
CA LEU A 108 -12.68 -5.88 -4.74
C LEU A 108 -13.74 -6.31 -5.76
N ALA A 109 -13.94 -7.61 -5.96
CA ALA A 109 -14.95 -8.16 -6.85
C ALA A 109 -16.38 -8.03 -6.28
N ARG A 110 -16.56 -8.05 -4.96
CA ARG A 110 -17.89 -8.01 -4.34
C ARG A 110 -18.55 -6.64 -4.50
N ARG A 111 -19.73 -6.59 -5.11
CA ARG A 111 -20.53 -5.36 -5.24
C ARG A 111 -21.02 -4.81 -3.91
N SER A 112 -21.23 -5.68 -2.91
CA SER A 112 -21.69 -5.30 -1.57
C SER A 112 -20.61 -4.63 -0.73
N THR A 113 -19.33 -4.72 -1.11
CA THR A 113 -18.24 -4.04 -0.40
C THR A 113 -18.48 -2.53 -0.39
N PRO A 114 -18.53 -1.91 0.81
CA PRO A 114 -18.74 -0.48 0.94
C PRO A 114 -17.72 0.31 0.12
N PRO A 115 -18.14 1.27 -0.71
CA PRO A 115 -17.26 1.97 -1.63
C PRO A 115 -16.06 2.66 -0.97
N HIS A 116 -16.25 3.14 0.27
CA HIS A 116 -15.18 3.80 1.03
C HIS A 116 -14.11 2.85 1.57
N LEU A 117 -14.34 1.54 1.59
CA LEU A 117 -13.35 0.53 1.98
C LEU A 117 -12.56 -0.02 0.78
N ARG A 118 -13.05 0.20 -0.44
CA ARG A 118 -12.36 -0.24 -1.66
C ARG A 118 -10.96 0.39 -1.83
N PRO A 119 -10.73 1.69 -1.53
CA PRO A 119 -9.40 2.27 -1.58
C PRO A 119 -8.41 1.57 -0.64
N LEU A 120 -8.84 1.16 0.57
CA LEU A 120 -8.01 0.40 1.51
C LEU A 120 -7.68 -0.99 0.99
N ALA A 121 -8.67 -1.68 0.38
CA ALA A 121 -8.43 -2.98 -0.24
C ALA A 121 -7.50 -2.86 -1.47
N ALA A 122 -7.68 -1.83 -2.30
CA ALA A 122 -6.83 -1.56 -3.47
C ALA A 122 -5.39 -1.23 -3.05
N PHE A 123 -5.21 -0.45 -1.98
CA PHE A 123 -3.91 -0.19 -1.38
C PHE A 123 -3.21 -1.49 -0.94
N ASN A 124 -3.88 -2.33 -0.15
CA ASN A 124 -3.29 -3.59 0.29
C ASN A 124 -2.99 -4.52 -0.91
N ARG A 125 -3.82 -4.47 -1.97
CA ARG A 125 -3.55 -5.21 -3.20
C ARG A 125 -2.33 -4.68 -3.96
N ALA A 126 -2.05 -3.37 -3.88
CA ALA A 126 -0.80 -2.80 -4.37
C ALA A 126 0.42 -3.31 -3.58
N LEU A 127 0.30 -3.45 -2.25
CA LEU A 127 1.36 -4.05 -1.43
C LEU A 127 1.61 -5.53 -1.80
N VAL A 128 0.57 -6.29 -2.16
CA VAL A 128 0.71 -7.64 -2.71
C VAL A 128 1.53 -7.61 -4.01
N ALA A 129 1.18 -6.71 -4.95
CA ALA A 129 1.93 -6.56 -6.19
C ALA A 129 3.40 -6.18 -5.95
N LEU A 130 3.65 -5.27 -4.99
CA LEU A 130 5.01 -4.92 -4.56
C LEU A 130 5.78 -6.13 -4.04
N ARG A 131 5.15 -6.99 -3.22
CA ARG A 131 5.78 -8.22 -2.70
C ARG A 131 6.12 -9.23 -3.78
N HIS A 132 5.40 -9.22 -4.89
CA HIS A 132 5.68 -10.03 -6.07
C HIS A 132 6.64 -9.33 -7.05
N ALA A 133 7.24 -8.20 -6.67
CA ALA A 133 8.08 -7.35 -7.53
C ALA A 133 7.38 -6.86 -8.81
N ARG A 134 6.03 -6.82 -8.82
CA ARG A 134 5.23 -6.26 -9.91
C ARG A 134 5.04 -4.77 -9.68
N PHE A 135 6.12 -4.00 -9.84
CA PHE A 135 6.15 -2.58 -9.47
C PHE A 135 5.18 -1.72 -10.27
N ASP A 136 5.04 -1.97 -11.58
CA ASP A 136 4.12 -1.21 -12.43
C ASP A 136 2.65 -1.41 -12.01
N GLU A 137 2.27 -2.65 -11.69
CA GLU A 137 0.96 -2.94 -11.14
C GLU A 137 0.76 -2.25 -9.77
N ALA A 138 1.77 -2.32 -8.90
CA ALA A 138 1.72 -1.67 -7.59
C ALA A 138 1.53 -0.16 -7.73
N ARG A 139 2.32 0.49 -8.59
CA ARG A 139 2.24 1.93 -8.89
C ARG A 139 0.88 2.31 -9.45
N ALA A 140 0.41 1.62 -10.48
CA ALA A 140 -0.89 1.90 -11.10
C ALA A 140 -2.06 1.79 -10.11
N ARG A 141 -2.02 0.82 -9.19
CA ARG A 141 -3.04 0.67 -8.14
C ARG A 141 -2.98 1.80 -7.12
N LEU A 142 -1.79 2.21 -6.68
CA LEU A 142 -1.59 3.32 -5.76
C LEU A 142 -2.03 4.66 -6.38
N ASP A 143 -1.67 4.91 -7.65
CA ASP A 143 -2.14 6.08 -8.40
C ASP A 143 -3.66 6.07 -8.55
N GLY A 144 -4.26 4.90 -8.76
CA GLY A 144 -5.73 4.74 -8.77
C GLY A 144 -6.37 5.09 -7.42
N VAL A 145 -5.70 4.79 -6.30
CA VAL A 145 -6.17 5.20 -4.97
C VAL A 145 -6.06 6.70 -4.79
N LEU A 146 -4.91 7.31 -5.18
CA LEU A 146 -4.69 8.76 -5.10
C LEU A 146 -5.69 9.55 -5.95
N SER A 147 -5.90 9.13 -7.21
CA SER A 147 -6.81 9.80 -8.14
C SER A 147 -8.29 9.58 -7.86
N SER A 148 -8.65 8.66 -6.97
CA SER A 148 -10.05 8.32 -6.65
C SER A 148 -10.82 9.45 -5.96
N GLY A 149 -10.13 10.41 -5.33
CA GLY A 149 -10.69 11.51 -4.55
C GLY A 149 -11.29 11.05 -3.19
N TRP A 150 -11.07 9.80 -2.77
CA TRP A 150 -11.53 9.32 -1.47
C TRP A 150 -10.67 9.82 -0.33
N LEU A 151 -9.37 9.99 -0.54
CA LEU A 151 -8.42 10.44 0.49
C LEU A 151 -8.72 11.86 0.97
N GLU A 152 -9.27 12.70 0.09
CA GLU A 152 -9.60 14.11 0.40
C GLU A 152 -10.92 14.27 1.14
N ARG A 153 -11.90 13.39 0.88
CA ARG A 153 -13.28 13.57 1.33
C ARG A 153 -13.62 12.96 2.68
N ARG A 154 -12.88 11.95 3.13
CA ARG A 154 -13.18 11.23 4.36
C ARG A 154 -12.08 11.47 5.38
N ARG A 155 -12.42 12.13 6.48
CA ARG A 155 -11.46 12.52 7.53
C ARG A 155 -10.56 11.36 8.00
N TYR A 156 -11.10 10.16 8.13
CA TYR A 156 -10.31 8.99 8.52
C TYR A 156 -9.39 8.47 7.39
N LEU A 157 -9.72 8.73 6.12
CA LEU A 157 -8.85 8.40 4.96
C LEU A 157 -7.82 9.50 4.70
N GLN A 158 -8.07 10.74 5.15
CA GLN A 158 -7.06 11.81 5.07
C GLN A 158 -5.81 11.43 5.87
N ASN A 159 -5.97 10.84 7.05
CA ASN A 159 -4.84 10.33 7.84
C ASN A 159 -4.12 9.14 7.17
N PHE A 160 -4.73 8.52 6.17
CA PHE A 160 -4.15 7.43 5.40
C PHE A 160 -3.40 7.91 4.14
N ALA A 161 -3.69 9.12 3.66
CA ALA A 161 -3.06 9.68 2.47
C ALA A 161 -1.52 9.69 2.52
N PRO A 162 -0.86 10.11 3.63
CA PRO A 162 0.60 10.05 3.73
C PRO A 162 1.18 8.65 3.50
N THR A 163 0.50 7.62 4.02
CA THR A 163 0.91 6.21 3.81
C THR A 163 0.85 5.81 2.34
N VAL A 164 -0.19 6.26 1.61
CA VAL A 164 -0.33 5.96 0.17
C VAL A 164 0.76 6.67 -0.62
N TYR A 165 1.00 7.98 -0.37
CA TYR A 165 2.07 8.73 -1.02
C TYR A 165 3.45 8.15 -0.72
N ALA A 166 3.75 7.81 0.53
CA ALA A 166 5.00 7.16 0.90
C ALA A 166 5.19 5.80 0.23
N SER A 167 4.11 5.05 0.05
CA SER A 167 4.16 3.75 -0.62
C SER A 167 4.41 3.87 -2.12
N VAL A 168 3.79 4.85 -2.81
CA VAL A 168 4.07 5.06 -4.24
C VAL A 168 5.47 5.64 -4.45
N MET A 169 5.93 6.51 -3.57
CA MET A 169 7.33 6.97 -3.54
C MET A 169 8.29 5.78 -3.42
N LEU A 170 8.05 4.87 -2.46
CA LEU A 170 8.87 3.69 -2.28
C LEU A 170 8.90 2.82 -3.54
N VAL A 171 7.76 2.59 -4.19
CA VAL A 171 7.71 1.85 -5.46
C VAL A 171 8.56 2.52 -6.52
N ALA A 172 8.47 3.84 -6.68
CA ALA A 172 9.27 4.60 -7.64
C ALA A 172 10.79 4.50 -7.33
N VAL A 173 11.18 4.58 -6.06
CA VAL A 173 12.58 4.39 -5.63
C VAL A 173 13.08 2.98 -6.00
N LEU A 174 12.28 1.94 -5.75
CA LEU A 174 12.65 0.56 -6.07
C LEU A 174 12.76 0.32 -7.58
N GLN A 175 11.99 1.04 -8.40
CA GLN A 175 12.11 1.07 -9.85
C GLN A 175 13.32 1.88 -10.34
N GLY A 176 13.96 2.69 -9.49
CA GLY A 176 15.01 3.63 -9.87
C GLY A 176 14.49 4.92 -10.51
N ASP A 177 13.18 5.16 -10.51
CA ASP A 177 12.55 6.40 -10.99
C ASP A 177 12.57 7.46 -9.88
N LEU A 178 13.78 8.02 -9.65
CA LEU A 178 14.02 8.98 -8.56
C LEU A 178 13.33 10.33 -8.78
N GLU A 179 13.03 10.69 -10.03
CA GLU A 179 12.26 11.90 -10.34
C GLU A 179 10.78 11.74 -9.93
N ALA A 180 10.18 10.59 -10.24
CA ALA A 180 8.84 10.31 -9.78
C ALA A 180 8.79 10.20 -8.25
N ALA A 181 9.78 9.59 -7.62
CA ALA A 181 9.86 9.51 -6.16
C ALA A 181 9.83 10.89 -5.53
N GLU A 182 10.63 11.85 -6.03
CA GLU A 182 10.66 13.23 -5.57
C GLU A 182 9.31 13.93 -5.77
N ARG A 183 8.66 13.74 -6.93
CA ARG A 183 7.32 14.31 -7.18
C ARG A 183 6.27 13.81 -6.18
N TYR A 184 6.25 12.49 -5.90
CA TYR A 184 5.31 11.94 -4.92
C TYR A 184 5.62 12.42 -3.50
N HIS A 185 6.89 12.58 -3.16
CA HIS A 185 7.31 13.13 -1.88
C HIS A 185 6.81 14.55 -1.70
N GLN A 186 7.03 15.44 -2.68
CA GLN A 186 6.58 16.83 -2.65
C GLN A 186 5.05 16.94 -2.58
N LEU A 187 4.32 16.18 -3.42
CA LEU A 187 2.86 16.14 -3.42
C LEU A 187 2.31 15.66 -2.08
N GLY A 188 2.90 14.62 -1.52
CA GLY A 188 2.46 14.08 -0.26
C GLY A 188 2.74 15.01 0.92
N ARG A 189 3.91 15.66 0.94
CA ARG A 189 4.27 16.65 1.96
C ARG A 189 3.40 17.90 1.92
N SER A 190 3.02 18.38 0.73
CA SER A 190 2.12 19.54 0.59
C SER A 190 0.70 19.25 1.07
N ASN A 191 0.26 18.00 1.02
CA ASN A 191 -1.09 17.56 1.37
C ASN A 191 -1.21 16.92 2.76
N SER A 192 -0.11 16.74 3.48
CA SER A 192 -0.11 16.03 4.77
C SER A 192 0.27 16.94 5.92
N PHE A 193 -0.54 16.88 6.98
CA PHE A 193 -0.12 17.31 8.30
C PHE A 193 0.98 16.38 8.79
N ASP A 194 2.11 16.95 9.11
CA ASP A 194 3.33 16.46 9.73
C ASP A 194 3.25 15.07 10.40
N LEU A 195 3.59 14.04 9.64
CA LEU A 195 3.76 12.68 10.15
C LEU A 195 4.99 12.05 9.50
N ASP A 196 6.17 12.52 9.88
CA ASP A 196 7.47 12.02 9.40
C ASP A 196 7.61 10.51 9.44
N ARG A 197 6.93 9.85 10.39
CA ARG A 197 6.92 8.39 10.55
C ARG A 197 6.47 7.62 9.31
N HIS A 198 5.53 8.17 8.53
CA HIS A 198 5.02 7.49 7.32
C HIS A 198 6.03 7.53 6.17
N TRP A 199 6.86 8.57 6.14
CA TRP A 199 7.85 8.79 5.10
C TRP A 199 9.18 8.10 5.38
N PHE A 200 9.45 7.81 6.65
CA PHE A 200 10.76 7.41 7.14
C PHE A 200 11.36 6.24 6.34
N VAL A 201 10.58 5.19 6.10
CA VAL A 201 11.03 4.02 5.35
C VAL A 201 11.32 4.41 3.89
N ALA A 202 10.39 5.09 3.21
CA ALA A 202 10.55 5.46 1.81
C ALA A 202 11.73 6.43 1.59
N GLU A 203 11.90 7.42 2.47
CA GLU A 203 13.04 8.34 2.44
C GLU A 203 14.37 7.64 2.72
N SER A 204 14.37 6.62 3.59
CA SER A 204 15.57 5.81 3.84
C SER A 204 15.97 5.00 2.60
N PHE A 205 15.00 4.45 1.88
CA PHE A 205 15.25 3.78 0.59
C PHE A 205 15.75 4.77 -0.47
N ASP A 206 15.19 6.00 -0.53
CA ASP A 206 15.64 7.03 -1.46
C ASP A 206 17.09 7.45 -1.20
N LEU A 207 17.47 7.68 0.06
CA LEU A 207 18.84 7.97 0.45
C LEU A 207 19.80 6.84 0.03
N ALA A 208 19.42 5.58 0.30
CA ALA A 208 20.22 4.43 -0.08
C ALA A 208 20.37 4.31 -1.60
N ARG A 209 19.29 4.52 -2.36
CA ARG A 209 19.30 4.43 -3.82
C ARG A 209 20.12 5.54 -4.49
N ARG A 210 20.16 6.74 -3.86
CA ARG A 210 21.01 7.88 -4.25
C ARG A 210 22.44 7.75 -3.72
N GLU A 211 22.80 6.64 -3.10
CA GLU A 211 24.11 6.36 -2.50
C GLU A 211 24.55 7.35 -1.41
N ARG A 212 23.57 8.03 -0.78
CA ARG A 212 23.80 8.95 0.34
C ARG A 212 23.87 8.18 1.66
N PHE A 213 24.79 7.22 1.74
CA PHE A 213 24.85 6.24 2.82
C PHE A 213 25.17 6.87 4.19
N ALA A 214 26.06 7.85 4.24
CA ALA A 214 26.40 8.55 5.49
C ALA A 214 25.18 9.28 6.07
N GLU A 215 24.37 9.91 5.23
CA GLU A 215 23.15 10.61 5.64
C GLU A 215 22.08 9.62 6.08
N LEU A 216 21.96 8.46 5.40
CA LEU A 216 21.07 7.39 5.82
C LEU A 216 21.41 6.90 7.22
N LEU A 217 22.69 6.59 7.49
CA LEU A 217 23.11 6.13 8.81
C LEU A 217 22.88 7.19 9.90
N ALA A 218 23.20 8.44 9.62
CA ALA A 218 22.93 9.55 10.55
C ALA A 218 21.44 9.76 10.80
N LYS A 219 20.57 9.53 9.79
CA LYS A 219 19.12 9.59 9.94
C LYS A 219 18.62 8.45 10.82
N LEU A 220 19.06 7.21 10.56
CA LEU A 220 18.68 6.04 11.34
C LEU A 220 19.10 6.19 12.80
N GLU A 221 20.35 6.58 13.08
CA GLU A 221 20.88 6.76 14.43
C GLU A 221 20.09 7.80 15.23
N ARG A 222 19.79 8.97 14.65
CA ARG A 222 19.03 10.03 15.32
C ARG A 222 17.58 9.67 15.63
N SER A 223 16.97 8.83 14.83
CA SER A 223 15.53 8.63 14.88
C SER A 223 15.13 7.22 15.35
N TRP A 224 16.09 6.35 15.65
CA TRP A 224 15.83 4.94 15.92
C TRP A 224 14.80 4.74 17.06
N GLU A 225 15.02 5.38 18.20
CA GLU A 225 14.11 5.29 19.35
C GLU A 225 12.67 5.73 19.02
N ALA A 226 12.54 6.79 18.21
CA ALA A 226 11.23 7.32 17.81
C ALA A 226 10.49 6.41 16.82
N ILE A 227 11.21 5.70 15.95
CA ILE A 227 10.62 4.85 14.91
C ILE A 227 10.33 3.43 15.40
N GLU A 228 11.08 2.90 16.38
CA GLU A 228 10.89 1.53 16.87
C GLU A 228 9.48 1.28 17.40
N GLY A 229 8.85 2.27 18.02
CA GLY A 229 7.47 2.20 18.49
C GLY A 229 6.39 2.53 17.44
N THR A 230 6.76 3.01 16.25
CA THR A 230 5.79 3.54 15.26
C THR A 230 5.83 2.82 13.91
N VAL A 231 6.97 2.28 13.52
CA VAL A 231 7.16 1.54 12.27
C VAL A 231 6.83 0.06 12.49
N SER A 232 6.17 -0.57 11.51
CA SER A 232 5.86 -2.01 11.59
C SER A 232 7.13 -2.85 11.72
N GLY A 233 7.02 -4.03 12.34
CA GLY A 233 8.15 -4.95 12.45
C GLY A 233 8.78 -5.34 11.10
N VAL A 234 7.99 -5.35 10.03
CA VAL A 234 8.51 -5.54 8.65
C VAL A 234 9.33 -4.32 8.23
N GLY A 235 8.84 -3.11 8.47
CA GLY A 235 9.56 -1.87 8.16
C GLY A 235 10.87 -1.77 8.94
N ILE A 236 10.88 -2.12 10.22
CA ILE A 236 12.12 -2.18 11.03
C ILE A 236 13.15 -3.12 10.38
N ARG A 237 12.74 -4.32 9.95
CA ARG A 237 13.64 -5.27 9.26
C ARG A 237 14.15 -4.75 7.93
N GLN A 238 13.33 -4.00 7.19
CA GLN A 238 13.76 -3.32 5.96
C GLN A 238 14.82 -2.24 6.26
N LEU A 239 14.63 -1.46 7.31
CA LEU A 239 15.61 -0.44 7.72
C LEU A 239 16.92 -1.08 8.20
N GLN A 240 16.87 -2.18 8.94
CA GLN A 240 18.06 -2.95 9.33
C GLN A 240 18.82 -3.49 8.11
N LEU A 241 18.11 -3.97 7.09
CA LEU A 241 18.73 -4.39 5.83
C LEU A 241 19.43 -3.21 5.13
N LEU A 242 18.79 -2.05 5.05
CA LEU A 242 19.38 -0.85 4.45
C LEU A 242 20.57 -0.34 5.24
N GLU A 243 20.51 -0.36 6.56
CA GLU A 243 21.62 0.02 7.43
C GLU A 243 22.84 -0.87 7.19
N ALA A 244 22.64 -2.20 7.18
CA ALA A 244 23.69 -3.16 6.87
C ALA A 244 24.29 -2.97 5.48
N TYR A 245 23.43 -2.68 4.48
CA TYR A 245 23.87 -2.37 3.12
C TYR A 245 24.70 -1.08 3.07
N ALA A 246 24.24 -0.01 3.70
CA ALA A 246 24.95 1.26 3.75
C ALA A 246 26.33 1.14 4.44
N LEU A 247 26.39 0.40 5.57
CA LEU A 247 27.65 0.11 6.26
C LEU A 247 28.62 -0.66 5.36
N ALA A 248 28.15 -1.66 4.64
CA ALA A 248 28.99 -2.42 3.71
C ALA A 248 29.55 -1.53 2.58
N ARG A 249 28.68 -0.70 1.95
CA ARG A 249 29.08 0.18 0.86
C ARG A 249 30.07 1.28 1.30
N LEU A 250 29.91 1.83 2.50
CA LEU A 250 30.86 2.79 3.07
C LEU A 250 32.19 2.11 3.44
N SER A 251 32.15 0.90 3.97
CA SER A 251 33.38 0.15 4.28
C SER A 251 34.19 -0.21 3.04
N GLU A 252 33.54 -0.39 1.89
CA GLU A 252 34.22 -0.61 0.61
C GLU A 252 34.86 0.66 0.03
N ARG A 253 34.26 1.85 0.29
CA ARG A 253 34.71 3.15 -0.24
C ARG A 253 35.79 3.81 0.62
N GLU A 254 35.68 3.64 1.92
CA GLU A 254 36.58 4.24 2.90
C GLU A 254 37.28 3.11 3.67
N ASP A 255 38.58 2.92 3.43
CA ASP A 255 39.42 1.97 4.17
C ASP A 255 39.33 2.29 5.69
N ASN A 256 38.37 1.68 6.39
CA ASN A 256 38.08 1.83 7.83
C ASN A 256 36.85 2.67 8.26
N TYR A 257 35.80 2.79 7.45
CA TYR A 257 34.57 3.39 7.97
C TYR A 257 34.08 2.58 9.22
N ARG A 258 34.09 3.22 10.39
CA ARG A 258 33.81 2.62 11.72
C ARG A 258 34.76 1.47 12.14
N GLY A 259 35.91 1.28 11.48
CA GLY A 259 36.96 0.35 11.90
C GLY A 259 36.57 -1.13 11.82
N GLN A 260 37.26 -1.98 12.62
CA GLN A 260 37.10 -3.44 12.64
C GLN A 260 35.69 -3.92 13.05
N HIS A 261 34.83 -3.05 13.60
CA HIS A 261 33.49 -3.39 14.08
C HIS A 261 32.42 -3.43 12.98
N SER A 262 32.68 -2.93 11.79
CA SER A 262 31.68 -2.86 10.72
C SER A 262 31.15 -4.24 10.29
N GLY A 263 32.00 -5.25 10.22
CA GLY A 263 31.58 -6.63 9.88
C GLY A 263 30.65 -7.27 10.93
N GLN A 264 30.94 -7.06 12.21
CA GLN A 264 30.13 -7.56 13.31
C GLN A 264 28.80 -6.81 13.41
N GLU A 265 28.82 -5.50 13.20
CA GLU A 265 27.62 -4.68 13.17
C GLU A 265 26.69 -5.07 12.01
N ILE A 266 27.23 -5.24 10.79
CA ILE A 266 26.48 -5.74 9.63
C ILE A 266 25.81 -7.09 9.96
N HIS A 267 26.57 -8.03 10.52
CA HIS A 267 26.02 -9.34 10.88
C HIS A 267 24.89 -9.21 11.92
N SER A 268 25.05 -8.38 12.92
CA SER A 268 24.04 -8.10 13.96
C SER A 268 22.75 -7.55 13.37
N ARG A 269 22.83 -6.60 12.43
CA ARG A 269 21.65 -6.00 11.76
C ARG A 269 20.90 -7.01 10.89
N LEU A 270 21.61 -7.93 10.26
CA LEU A 270 21.01 -8.97 9.42
C LEU A 270 20.48 -10.17 10.19
N HIS A 271 20.80 -10.28 11.47
CA HIS A 271 20.35 -11.40 12.30
C HIS A 271 18.82 -11.49 12.34
N GLY A 272 18.28 -12.66 12.06
CA GLY A 272 16.83 -12.93 12.04
C GLY A 272 16.09 -12.48 10.76
N ILE A 273 16.80 -11.96 9.76
CA ILE A 273 16.22 -11.77 8.42
C ILE A 273 16.25 -13.13 7.72
N ARG A 274 15.06 -13.63 7.36
CA ARG A 274 14.93 -14.91 6.64
C ARG A 274 15.27 -14.75 5.17
N PRO A 275 16.02 -15.69 4.57
CA PRO A 275 16.30 -15.70 3.14
C PRO A 275 15.02 -15.63 2.28
N GLY A 276 15.05 -14.85 1.23
CA GLY A 276 13.94 -14.64 0.30
C GLY A 276 12.84 -13.69 0.77
N ARG A 277 12.87 -13.25 2.03
CA ARG A 277 11.80 -12.38 2.57
C ARG A 277 11.74 -11.02 1.88
N PHE A 278 12.87 -10.52 1.43
CA PHE A 278 13.02 -9.18 0.86
C PHE A 278 13.53 -9.18 -0.58
N ASP A 279 13.49 -10.31 -1.29
CA ASP A 279 13.96 -10.41 -2.69
C ASP A 279 13.30 -9.38 -3.61
N HIS A 280 12.03 -9.05 -3.33
CA HIS A 280 11.29 -8.03 -4.08
C HIS A 280 11.92 -6.63 -3.99
N LEU A 281 12.62 -6.28 -2.89
CA LEU A 281 13.26 -4.97 -2.75
C LEU A 281 14.46 -4.82 -3.70
N ALA A 282 15.11 -5.92 -4.01
CA ALA A 282 16.28 -5.98 -4.85
C ALA A 282 15.97 -6.36 -6.32
N ALA A 283 14.68 -6.53 -6.68
CA ALA A 283 14.30 -7.04 -8.00
C ALA A 283 14.77 -6.15 -9.15
N GLN A 284 14.77 -4.83 -8.98
CA GLN A 284 15.28 -3.83 -9.92
C GLN A 284 16.44 -3.00 -9.34
N TRP A 285 17.17 -3.58 -8.39
CA TRP A 285 18.29 -2.94 -7.72
C TRP A 285 19.49 -3.90 -7.66
N PRO A 286 20.33 -3.96 -8.72
CA PRO A 286 21.42 -4.92 -8.84
C PRO A 286 22.38 -4.90 -7.65
N GLU A 287 22.81 -3.73 -7.19
CA GLU A 287 23.80 -3.58 -6.14
C GLU A 287 23.27 -4.08 -4.79
N LEU A 288 22.00 -3.84 -4.49
CA LEU A 288 21.36 -4.39 -3.30
C LEU A 288 21.19 -5.92 -3.40
N ARG A 289 20.90 -6.43 -4.62
CA ARG A 289 20.78 -7.86 -4.88
C ARG A 289 22.12 -8.57 -4.66
N GLU A 290 23.20 -8.04 -5.19
CA GLU A 290 24.55 -8.58 -4.99
C GLU A 290 24.93 -8.63 -3.52
N PHE A 291 24.67 -7.55 -2.78
CA PHE A 291 24.86 -7.52 -1.33
C PHE A 291 24.03 -8.61 -0.62
N MET A 292 22.76 -8.72 -0.94
CA MET A 292 21.88 -9.72 -0.32
C MET A 292 22.32 -11.15 -0.64
N GLN A 293 22.77 -11.42 -1.89
CA GLN A 293 23.32 -12.71 -2.29
C GLN A 293 24.60 -13.04 -1.51
N ALA A 294 25.54 -12.09 -1.43
CA ALA A 294 26.78 -12.25 -0.68
C ALA A 294 26.54 -12.53 0.82
N LYS A 295 25.41 -12.10 1.37
CA LYS A 295 25.00 -12.34 2.77
C LYS A 295 24.05 -13.53 2.95
N GLY A 296 23.75 -14.29 1.89
CA GLY A 296 22.86 -15.46 1.94
C GLY A 296 21.39 -15.12 2.24
N LEU A 297 20.93 -13.91 1.91
CA LEU A 297 19.59 -13.41 2.19
C LEU A 297 18.59 -13.65 1.05
N THR A 298 19.04 -14.05 -0.14
CA THR A 298 18.19 -14.38 -1.28
C THR A 298 17.81 -15.87 -1.27
N ARG A 299 16.63 -16.18 -1.84
CA ARG A 299 16.35 -17.55 -2.29
C ARG A 299 17.09 -17.73 -3.61
N GLY A 300 17.98 -18.71 -3.65
CA GLY A 300 18.71 -19.08 -4.87
C GLY A 300 17.75 -19.54 -5.98
#